data_fd8931a8ce4750bd454eadc04fed488d
#
_entry.id   fd8931a8ce4750bd454eadc04fed488d
#
_cell.length_a   1.000
_cell.length_b   1.000
_cell.length_c   1.000
_cell.angle_alpha   90.00
_cell.angle_beta   90.00
_cell.angle_gamma   90.00
#
_symmetry.space_group_name_H-M   'P 1'
#
loop_
_entity.id
_entity.type
_entity.pdbx_description
1 polymer ?
#
loop_
_entity_poly.entity_id
_entity_poly.type
_entity_poly.pdbx_seq_one_letter_code
_entity_poly.pdbx_strand_id
1 'polypeptide(L)'
;MKIKDNVLIVTSIAEDVSGIEAIKSEFEKNHKDYNVVVIDERQYGAEKAATRRRKNRERFIQSIPTFYRRVKTMGHVFTVKSKNKIDRRRALSNKLSGSARKIYNAVLRFAPDVIVVTTPRLMHETIIAKKRTRFKYPVIGLSEKFTFDKAFYNMSADGYIVENVDMKNQHTAMGYSSGRVHVMGFPIEENVPDVDYVFKLKEHLGLNLNPTVYLSGGAIGSKELMPVFELLLDQGNIINLIVNCGKNENLYSAMLRETERRNSQNVKLYLNVDEGAEDTLLASDCLITIYDGSLIYRAFLLGIPAGASAPDTGAEKSDLKYLMEKQLVYFADDYNHVIIGMYDVIQTGLGKKLSESALMRTRATSLKDICTLLASYGRK
;
A
#
# COMPACT_ATOMS: atom_id res chain seq x y z
N MET A 1 -7.95 0.65 38.30
CA MET A 1 -7.89 0.17 36.89
C MET A 1 -7.28 1.31 36.09
N LYS A 2 -6.09 1.12 35.51
CA LYS A 2 -5.42 2.15 34.73
C LYS A 2 -6.25 2.37 33.46
N ILE A 3 -6.64 3.60 33.16
CA ILE A 3 -7.36 3.94 31.93
C ILE A 3 -6.36 3.69 30.79
N LYS A 4 -6.74 2.90 29.79
CA LYS A 4 -5.91 2.68 28.60
C LYS A 4 -5.92 3.93 27.73
N ASP A 5 -4.75 4.27 27.20
CA ASP A 5 -4.63 5.31 26.18
C ASP A 5 -5.27 4.82 24.86
N ASN A 6 -5.81 5.73 24.06
CA ASN A 6 -6.55 5.39 22.84
C ASN A 6 -5.85 5.93 21.61
N VAL A 7 -5.59 5.06 20.64
CA VAL A 7 -5.14 5.42 19.28
C VAL A 7 -6.31 5.33 18.33
N LEU A 8 -6.64 6.43 17.67
CA LEU A 8 -7.71 6.48 16.69
C LEU A 8 -7.11 6.53 15.29
N ILE A 9 -7.31 5.49 14.49
CA ILE A 9 -6.89 5.43 13.09
C ILE A 9 -8.08 5.79 12.20
N VAL A 10 -7.90 6.82 11.37
CA VAL A 10 -8.92 7.31 10.42
C VAL A 10 -8.44 6.99 9.01
N THR A 11 -9.10 6.05 8.38
CA THR A 11 -8.67 5.47 7.09
C THR A 11 -9.79 5.36 6.07
N SER A 12 -9.43 5.01 4.84
CA SER A 12 -10.35 4.62 3.79
C SER A 12 -9.98 3.23 3.27
N ILE A 13 -10.86 2.26 3.47
CA ILE A 13 -10.67 0.86 3.01
C ILE A 13 -10.54 0.74 1.46
N ALA A 14 -10.67 1.83 0.74
CA ALA A 14 -10.36 1.84 -0.69
C ALA A 14 -8.84 1.89 -0.98
N GLU A 15 -8.03 2.15 0.04
CA GLU A 15 -6.57 2.18 0.02
C GLU A 15 -6.10 1.05 0.94
N ASP A 16 -4.93 0.53 0.72
CA ASP A 16 -4.39 -0.66 1.34
C ASP A 16 -4.56 -0.69 2.88
N VAL A 17 -5.04 -1.81 3.42
CA VAL A 17 -5.42 -1.96 4.83
C VAL A 17 -4.33 -2.70 5.63
N SER A 18 -3.38 -3.33 4.93
CA SER A 18 -2.37 -4.20 5.54
C SER A 18 -1.55 -3.50 6.64
N GLY A 19 -1.09 -2.27 6.36
CA GLY A 19 -0.33 -1.48 7.32
C GLY A 19 -1.15 -1.09 8.56
N ILE A 20 -2.45 -0.89 8.42
CA ILE A 20 -3.34 -0.55 9.54
C ILE A 20 -3.56 -1.74 10.45
N GLU A 21 -3.77 -2.92 9.88
CA GLU A 21 -3.91 -4.16 10.64
C GLU A 21 -2.61 -4.54 11.32
N ALA A 22 -1.47 -4.33 10.68
CA ALA A 22 -0.16 -4.51 11.29
C ALA A 22 0.03 -3.59 12.50
N ILE A 23 -0.29 -2.29 12.39
CA ILE A 23 -0.24 -1.36 13.52
C ILE A 23 -1.14 -1.84 14.66
N LYS A 24 -2.37 -2.24 14.37
CA LYS A 24 -3.30 -2.74 15.38
C LYS A 24 -2.76 -3.99 16.08
N SER A 25 -2.26 -4.97 15.32
CA SER A 25 -1.64 -6.19 15.85
C SER A 25 -0.44 -5.89 16.74
N GLU A 26 0.45 -4.98 16.31
CA GLU A 26 1.63 -4.59 17.07
C GLU A 26 1.24 -3.92 18.42
N PHE A 27 0.23 -3.03 18.42
CA PHE A 27 -0.26 -2.45 19.65
C PHE A 27 -0.88 -3.50 20.59
N GLU A 28 -1.65 -4.44 20.06
CA GLU A 28 -2.25 -5.52 20.86
C GLU A 28 -1.18 -6.45 21.49
N LYS A 29 -0.10 -6.73 20.75
CA LYS A 29 1.01 -7.59 21.20
C LYS A 29 1.90 -6.87 22.22
N ASN A 30 2.38 -5.68 21.88
CA ASN A 30 3.52 -5.03 22.55
C ASN A 30 3.19 -3.75 23.32
N HIS A 31 2.01 -3.15 23.10
CA HIS A 31 1.55 -1.92 23.75
C HIS A 31 0.19 -2.12 24.44
N LYS A 32 0.10 -3.08 25.35
CA LYS A 32 -1.16 -3.52 25.99
C LYS A 32 -1.90 -2.44 26.78
N ASP A 33 -1.22 -1.34 27.10
CA ASP A 33 -1.80 -0.16 27.75
C ASP A 33 -2.58 0.74 26.78
N TYR A 34 -2.57 0.41 25.48
CA TYR A 34 -3.28 1.15 24.43
C TYR A 34 -4.48 0.37 23.91
N ASN A 35 -5.48 1.11 23.46
CA ASN A 35 -6.61 0.60 22.71
C ASN A 35 -6.61 1.24 21.32
N VAL A 36 -6.57 0.44 20.26
CA VAL A 36 -6.57 0.92 18.88
C VAL A 36 -7.97 0.83 18.31
N VAL A 37 -8.50 1.98 17.89
CA VAL A 37 -9.81 2.07 17.25
C VAL A 37 -9.62 2.50 15.81
N VAL A 38 -10.03 1.65 14.88
CA VAL A 38 -9.97 1.95 13.44
C VAL A 38 -11.33 2.44 12.98
N ILE A 39 -11.33 3.57 12.29
CA ILE A 39 -12.52 4.14 11.71
C ILE A 39 -12.37 4.27 10.19
N ASP A 40 -13.18 3.52 9.49
CA ASP A 40 -13.23 3.46 8.05
C ASP A 40 -14.16 4.54 7.46
N GLU A 41 -13.78 5.06 6.30
CA GLU A 41 -14.60 6.02 5.55
C GLU A 41 -16.04 5.53 5.34
N ARG A 42 -16.28 4.23 5.19
CA ARG A 42 -17.63 3.65 5.02
C ARG A 42 -18.53 3.97 6.21
N GLN A 43 -17.96 4.04 7.40
CA GLN A 43 -18.70 4.43 8.61
C GLN A 43 -19.05 5.93 8.64
N TYR A 44 -18.40 6.74 7.76
CA TYR A 44 -18.58 8.20 7.69
C TYR A 44 -19.39 8.70 6.52
N GLY A 45 -19.51 7.93 5.44
CA GLY A 45 -20.31 8.26 4.27
C GLY A 45 -21.68 7.61 4.32
N ALA A 46 -22.60 8.00 3.46
CA ALA A 46 -23.71 7.13 3.18
C ALA A 46 -23.12 5.80 2.69
N GLU A 47 -23.23 4.76 3.51
CA GLU A 47 -22.67 3.42 3.30
C GLU A 47 -22.90 2.89 1.88
N LYS A 48 -24.09 3.18 1.33
CA LYS A 48 -24.45 2.90 -0.05
C LYS A 48 -23.59 3.64 -1.09
N ALA A 49 -23.17 4.88 -0.83
CA ALA A 49 -22.38 5.66 -1.78
C ALA A 49 -20.90 5.25 -1.79
N ALA A 50 -20.32 4.93 -0.64
CA ALA A 50 -18.95 4.44 -0.54
C ALA A 50 -18.84 3.03 -1.13
N THR A 51 -19.78 2.13 -0.79
CA THR A 51 -19.85 0.78 -1.34
C THR A 51 -20.09 0.79 -2.86
N ARG A 52 -20.96 1.71 -3.37
CA ARG A 52 -21.21 1.85 -4.81
C ARG A 52 -19.96 2.37 -5.55
N ARG A 53 -19.22 3.32 -4.96
CA ARG A 53 -17.97 3.83 -5.55
C ARG A 53 -16.90 2.75 -5.59
N ARG A 54 -16.76 1.96 -4.53
CA ARG A 54 -15.85 0.82 -4.46
C ARG A 54 -16.21 -0.25 -5.50
N LYS A 55 -17.46 -0.74 -5.53
CA LYS A 55 -17.91 -1.72 -6.53
C LYS A 55 -17.73 -1.22 -7.96
N ASN A 56 -18.00 0.07 -8.21
CA ASN A 56 -17.78 0.64 -9.53
C ASN A 56 -16.29 0.71 -9.87
N ARG A 57 -15.41 1.08 -8.91
CA ARG A 57 -13.96 1.08 -9.09
C ARG A 57 -13.44 -0.32 -9.36
N GLU A 58 -13.82 -1.29 -8.54
CA GLU A 58 -13.45 -2.69 -8.70
C GLU A 58 -13.89 -3.24 -10.06
N ARG A 59 -15.17 -3.02 -10.45
CA ARG A 59 -15.68 -3.41 -11.76
C ARG A 59 -14.93 -2.74 -12.92
N PHE A 60 -14.59 -1.45 -12.79
CA PHE A 60 -13.83 -0.73 -13.81
C PHE A 60 -12.41 -1.28 -13.96
N ILE A 61 -11.69 -1.47 -12.86
CA ILE A 61 -10.33 -2.06 -12.88
C ILE A 61 -10.39 -3.47 -13.46
N GLN A 62 -11.38 -4.26 -13.05
CA GLN A 62 -11.54 -5.64 -13.50
C GLN A 62 -12.02 -5.78 -14.95
N SER A 63 -12.81 -4.82 -15.45
CA SER A 63 -13.51 -4.95 -16.74
C SER A 63 -12.91 -4.12 -17.86
N ILE A 64 -12.40 -2.93 -17.57
CA ILE A 64 -11.91 -1.95 -18.57
C ILE A 64 -10.66 -1.23 -18.05
N PRO A 65 -9.53 -1.93 -17.93
CA PRO A 65 -8.32 -1.38 -17.31
C PRO A 65 -7.79 -0.13 -17.99
N THR A 66 -7.68 -0.15 -19.33
CA THR A 66 -7.11 0.96 -20.12
C THR A 66 -7.98 2.22 -20.07
N PHE A 67 -9.30 2.06 -20.09
CA PHE A 67 -10.22 3.19 -19.99
C PHE A 67 -10.21 3.79 -18.58
N TYR A 68 -10.20 2.94 -17.57
CA TYR A 68 -10.09 3.37 -16.17
C TYR A 68 -8.81 4.16 -15.92
N ARG A 69 -7.68 3.72 -16.48
CA ARG A 69 -6.40 4.42 -16.42
C ARG A 69 -6.50 5.85 -16.94
N ARG A 70 -7.09 6.05 -18.12
CA ARG A 70 -7.28 7.39 -18.72
C ARG A 70 -8.18 8.28 -17.86
N VAL A 71 -9.35 7.77 -17.47
CA VAL A 71 -10.33 8.53 -16.69
C VAL A 71 -9.79 8.88 -15.30
N LYS A 72 -9.10 7.94 -14.63
CA LYS A 72 -8.53 8.18 -13.29
C LYS A 72 -7.37 9.17 -13.35
N THR A 73 -6.51 9.10 -14.38
CA THR A 73 -5.41 10.06 -14.57
C THR A 73 -5.96 11.47 -14.83
N MET A 74 -6.97 11.61 -15.69
CA MET A 74 -7.65 12.89 -15.90
C MET A 74 -8.38 13.36 -14.63
N GLY A 75 -9.07 12.46 -13.92
CA GLY A 75 -9.75 12.76 -12.67
C GLY A 75 -8.81 13.21 -11.56
N HIS A 76 -7.60 12.68 -11.49
CA HIS A 76 -6.58 13.10 -10.52
C HIS A 76 -6.07 14.52 -10.81
N VAL A 77 -5.78 14.84 -12.08
CA VAL A 77 -5.40 16.20 -12.48
C VAL A 77 -6.52 17.20 -12.21
N PHE A 78 -7.77 16.86 -12.51
CA PHE A 78 -8.93 17.72 -12.22
C PHE A 78 -9.20 17.84 -10.71
N THR A 79 -8.99 16.75 -9.93
CA THR A 79 -9.24 16.78 -8.48
C THR A 79 -8.21 17.63 -7.75
N VAL A 80 -6.95 17.63 -8.17
CA VAL A 80 -5.91 18.49 -7.58
C VAL A 80 -6.19 19.97 -7.86
N LYS A 81 -6.57 20.33 -9.09
CA LYS A 81 -6.97 21.72 -9.41
C LYS A 81 -8.28 22.14 -8.75
N SER A 82 -9.26 21.25 -8.66
CA SER A 82 -10.55 21.49 -8.04
C SER A 82 -10.48 21.47 -6.50
N LYS A 83 -9.68 20.59 -5.90
CA LYS A 83 -9.47 20.53 -4.43
C LYS A 83 -8.94 21.85 -3.89
N ASN A 84 -7.97 22.49 -4.55
CA ASN A 84 -7.47 23.79 -4.10
C ASN A 84 -8.57 24.87 -4.06
N LYS A 85 -9.57 24.79 -4.92
CA LYS A 85 -10.73 25.69 -4.92
C LYS A 85 -11.81 25.28 -3.90
N ILE A 86 -12.06 23.98 -3.78
CA ILE A 86 -13.03 23.39 -2.83
C ILE A 86 -12.50 23.52 -1.41
N ASP A 87 -11.21 23.31 -1.18
CA ASP A 87 -10.60 23.39 0.14
C ASP A 87 -10.56 24.84 0.65
N ARG A 88 -10.31 25.83 -0.22
CA ARG A 88 -10.45 27.24 0.14
C ARG A 88 -11.91 27.61 0.49
N ARG A 89 -12.90 27.11 -0.27
CA ARG A 89 -14.33 27.36 0.00
C ARG A 89 -14.81 26.62 1.26
N ARG A 90 -14.31 25.40 1.53
CA ARG A 90 -14.64 24.63 2.73
C ARG A 90 -13.95 25.19 3.99
N ALA A 91 -12.73 25.69 3.88
CA ALA A 91 -12.06 26.40 4.97
C ALA A 91 -12.83 27.68 5.38
N LEU A 92 -13.54 28.30 4.44
CA LEU A 92 -14.40 29.46 4.67
C LEU A 92 -15.83 29.07 5.09
N SER A 93 -16.25 27.84 4.82
CA SER A 93 -17.60 27.36 5.19
C SER A 93 -17.65 27.01 6.68
N ASN A 94 -18.55 27.66 7.38
CA ASN A 94 -18.75 27.45 8.82
C ASN A 94 -19.45 26.13 9.20
N LYS A 95 -19.75 25.21 8.28
CA LYS A 95 -20.43 23.93 8.54
C LYS A 95 -19.48 22.76 8.43
N LEU A 96 -19.49 21.85 9.41
CA LEU A 96 -18.82 20.57 9.28
C LEU A 96 -19.44 19.77 8.15
N SER A 97 -18.61 19.17 7.27
CA SER A 97 -19.06 18.15 6.32
C SER A 97 -19.59 16.92 7.07
N GLY A 98 -20.32 16.06 6.39
CA GLY A 98 -20.81 14.82 6.97
C GLY A 98 -19.67 13.96 7.56
N SER A 99 -18.54 13.87 6.86
CA SER A 99 -17.34 13.13 7.31
C SER A 99 -16.70 13.80 8.52
N ALA A 100 -16.44 15.11 8.48
CA ALA A 100 -15.83 15.82 9.61
C ALA A 100 -16.67 15.72 10.89
N ARG A 101 -18.02 15.72 10.77
CA ARG A 101 -18.93 15.52 11.90
C ARG A 101 -18.81 14.14 12.50
N LYS A 102 -18.69 13.12 11.67
CA LYS A 102 -18.53 11.73 12.13
C LYS A 102 -17.18 11.50 12.80
N ILE A 103 -16.09 12.03 12.22
CA ILE A 103 -14.78 12.04 12.87
C ILE A 103 -14.88 12.72 14.24
N TYR A 104 -15.52 13.87 14.32
CA TYR A 104 -15.74 14.57 15.59
C TYR A 104 -16.51 13.72 16.61
N ASN A 105 -17.60 13.09 16.19
CA ASN A 105 -18.39 12.22 17.07
C ASN A 105 -17.57 11.02 17.57
N ALA A 106 -16.72 10.47 16.70
CA ALA A 106 -15.81 9.41 17.07
C ALA A 106 -14.76 9.88 18.11
N VAL A 107 -14.18 11.05 17.89
CA VAL A 107 -13.25 11.68 18.85
C VAL A 107 -13.92 11.89 20.20
N LEU A 108 -15.17 12.35 20.24
CA LEU A 108 -15.93 12.50 21.49
C LEU A 108 -16.19 11.16 22.19
N ARG A 109 -16.47 10.11 21.39
CA ARG A 109 -16.81 8.79 21.93
C ARG A 109 -15.58 8.06 22.48
N PHE A 110 -14.45 8.14 21.76
CA PHE A 110 -13.25 7.35 22.07
C PHE A 110 -12.21 8.13 22.84
N ALA A 111 -12.32 9.47 22.92
CA ALA A 111 -11.35 10.35 23.57
C ALA A 111 -9.89 9.93 23.26
N PRO A 112 -9.46 9.98 21.98
CA PRO A 112 -8.16 9.46 21.59
C PRO A 112 -7.02 10.32 22.12
N ASP A 113 -5.90 9.70 22.45
CA ASP A 113 -4.67 10.40 22.81
C ASP A 113 -3.86 10.81 21.59
N VAL A 114 -4.02 10.07 20.48
CA VAL A 114 -3.45 10.37 19.16
C VAL A 114 -4.40 9.95 18.05
N ILE A 115 -4.43 10.73 16.97
CA ILE A 115 -5.21 10.43 15.77
C ILE A 115 -4.25 10.23 14.60
N VAL A 116 -4.31 9.05 13.97
CA VAL A 116 -3.54 8.71 12.77
C VAL A 116 -4.43 8.80 11.55
N VAL A 117 -3.98 9.46 10.50
CA VAL A 117 -4.75 9.63 9.25
C VAL A 117 -3.92 9.16 8.07
N THR A 118 -4.50 8.31 7.22
CA THR A 118 -3.77 7.69 6.10
C THR A 118 -4.10 8.28 4.73
N THR A 119 -5.15 9.09 4.61
CA THR A 119 -5.59 9.60 3.29
C THR A 119 -5.72 11.12 3.24
N PRO A 120 -5.48 11.74 2.06
CA PRO A 120 -5.54 13.20 1.89
C PRO A 120 -6.89 13.80 2.29
N ARG A 121 -7.98 13.15 1.91
CA ARG A 121 -9.31 13.65 2.19
C ARG A 121 -9.63 13.64 3.68
N LEU A 122 -9.31 12.52 4.34
CA LEU A 122 -9.58 12.36 5.76
C LEU A 122 -8.65 13.24 6.61
N MET A 123 -7.41 13.49 6.18
CA MET A 123 -6.54 14.47 6.80
C MET A 123 -7.22 15.85 6.84
N HIS A 124 -7.74 16.32 5.71
CA HIS A 124 -8.42 17.60 5.64
C HIS A 124 -9.67 17.67 6.55
N GLU A 125 -10.50 16.63 6.51
CA GLU A 125 -11.71 16.54 7.34
C GLU A 125 -11.39 16.45 8.84
N THR A 126 -10.33 15.74 9.22
CA THR A 126 -9.87 15.64 10.61
C THR A 126 -9.36 16.98 11.14
N ILE A 127 -8.58 17.70 10.34
CA ILE A 127 -8.11 19.04 10.70
C ILE A 127 -9.27 20.04 10.81
N ILE A 128 -10.28 19.96 9.95
CA ILE A 128 -11.50 20.77 10.10
C ILE A 128 -12.20 20.45 11.42
N ALA A 129 -12.36 19.16 11.74
CA ALA A 129 -12.96 18.74 13.00
C ALA A 129 -12.16 19.27 14.20
N LYS A 130 -10.82 19.10 14.18
CA LYS A 130 -9.91 19.59 15.22
C LYS A 130 -10.07 21.10 15.47
N LYS A 131 -9.99 21.92 14.41
CA LYS A 131 -10.09 23.38 14.51
C LYS A 131 -11.41 23.86 15.07
N ARG A 132 -12.52 23.14 14.79
CA ARG A 132 -13.86 23.52 15.23
C ARG A 132 -14.17 23.16 16.66
N THR A 133 -13.67 22.02 17.08
CA THR A 133 -14.00 21.44 18.37
C THR A 133 -12.96 21.77 19.44
N ARG A 134 -11.87 22.40 19.03
CA ARG A 134 -10.75 22.80 19.88
C ARG A 134 -10.14 21.65 20.68
N PHE A 135 -10.33 20.40 20.26
CA PHE A 135 -9.64 19.31 20.93
C PHE A 135 -8.13 19.33 20.61
N LYS A 136 -7.34 18.99 21.62
CA LYS A 136 -5.88 19.13 21.57
C LYS A 136 -5.16 17.87 21.11
N TYR A 137 -5.87 16.83 20.74
CA TYR A 137 -5.26 15.57 20.31
C TYR A 137 -4.35 15.78 19.11
N PRO A 138 -3.13 15.23 19.13
CA PRO A 138 -2.24 15.29 17.99
C PRO A 138 -2.84 14.52 16.80
N VAL A 139 -2.68 15.07 15.60
CA VAL A 139 -3.09 14.48 14.33
C VAL A 139 -1.86 14.20 13.51
N ILE A 140 -1.57 12.94 13.26
CA ILE A 140 -0.39 12.44 12.57
C ILE A 140 -0.81 11.89 11.21
N GLY A 141 -0.14 12.34 10.15
CA GLY A 141 -0.29 11.75 8.82
C GLY A 141 0.64 10.56 8.66
N LEU A 142 0.10 9.42 8.26
CA LEU A 142 0.87 8.23 7.88
C LEU A 142 0.76 8.03 6.38
N SER A 143 1.87 8.09 5.67
CA SER A 143 1.92 7.95 4.21
C SER A 143 2.57 6.63 3.82
N GLU A 144 1.81 5.77 3.15
CA GLU A 144 2.29 4.53 2.54
C GLU A 144 2.57 4.76 1.03
N LYS A 145 3.41 5.77 0.74
CA LYS A 145 3.82 6.16 -0.62
C LYS A 145 5.32 6.43 -0.65
N PHE A 146 5.91 6.27 -1.82
CA PHE A 146 7.33 6.58 -2.04
C PHE A 146 7.57 8.05 -2.41
N THR A 147 6.52 8.77 -2.81
CA THR A 147 6.60 10.17 -3.19
C THR A 147 5.67 11.06 -2.39
N PHE A 148 6.07 12.32 -2.27
CA PHE A 148 5.29 13.33 -1.57
C PHE A 148 3.94 13.60 -2.26
N ASP A 149 2.85 13.44 -1.53
CA ASP A 149 1.51 13.83 -1.99
C ASP A 149 1.12 15.20 -1.42
N LYS A 150 1.18 16.22 -2.28
CA LYS A 150 0.77 17.58 -1.91
C LYS A 150 -0.68 17.64 -1.41
N ALA A 151 -1.54 16.74 -1.84
CA ALA A 151 -2.93 16.71 -1.37
C ALA A 151 -3.03 16.18 0.07
N PHE A 152 -2.07 15.39 0.52
CA PHE A 152 -1.99 14.89 1.90
C PHE A 152 -1.40 15.92 2.86
N TYR A 153 -0.61 16.86 2.34
CA TYR A 153 0.05 17.88 3.14
C TYR A 153 -0.94 18.86 3.79
N ASN A 154 -0.78 19.09 5.10
CA ASN A 154 -1.55 20.06 5.86
C ASN A 154 -0.71 20.66 6.99
N MET A 155 -0.51 21.98 6.97
CA MET A 155 0.29 22.71 7.98
C MET A 155 -0.23 22.58 9.41
N SER A 156 -1.49 22.19 9.58
CA SER A 156 -2.13 22.06 10.89
C SER A 156 -2.09 20.63 11.44
N ALA A 157 -1.48 19.68 10.73
CA ALA A 157 -1.14 18.38 11.30
C ALA A 157 -0.02 18.55 12.33
N ASP A 158 0.05 17.66 13.31
CA ASP A 158 1.06 17.73 14.37
C ASP A 158 2.34 16.97 13.99
N GLY A 159 2.25 16.02 13.05
CA GLY A 159 3.39 15.29 12.52
C GLY A 159 3.05 14.51 11.26
N TYR A 160 4.09 14.00 10.60
CA TYR A 160 4.01 13.08 9.48
C TYR A 160 4.99 11.92 9.65
N ILE A 161 4.53 10.73 9.30
CA ILE A 161 5.34 9.54 9.13
C ILE A 161 5.43 9.28 7.63
N VAL A 162 6.64 9.21 7.11
CA VAL A 162 6.92 9.10 5.67
C VAL A 162 7.96 8.01 5.42
N GLU A 163 7.99 7.51 4.19
CA GLU A 163 8.88 6.40 3.84
C GLU A 163 10.34 6.83 3.76
N ASN A 164 10.64 8.01 3.15
CA ASN A 164 12.01 8.38 2.82
C ASN A 164 12.36 9.84 3.11
N VAL A 165 13.66 10.13 3.03
CA VAL A 165 14.23 11.49 3.28
C VAL A 165 13.80 12.49 2.22
N ASP A 166 13.58 12.06 0.97
CA ASP A 166 13.15 12.96 -0.11
C ASP A 166 11.74 13.51 0.20
N MET A 167 10.85 12.69 0.72
CA MET A 167 9.53 13.13 1.19
C MET A 167 9.65 14.11 2.38
N LYS A 168 10.53 13.82 3.35
CA LYS A 168 10.79 14.75 4.47
C LYS A 168 11.28 16.09 3.95
N ASN A 169 12.22 16.11 3.01
CA ASN A 169 12.75 17.32 2.41
C ASN A 169 11.65 18.13 1.70
N GLN A 170 10.74 17.45 1.00
CA GLN A 170 9.61 18.11 0.34
C GLN A 170 8.62 18.72 1.34
N HIS A 171 8.32 18.05 2.47
CA HIS A 171 7.53 18.65 3.55
C HIS A 171 8.21 19.91 4.11
N THR A 172 9.53 19.85 4.32
CA THR A 172 10.31 20.98 4.84
C THR A 172 10.34 22.13 3.85
N ALA A 173 10.50 21.86 2.56
CA ALA A 173 10.44 22.88 1.49
C ALA A 173 9.07 23.57 1.40
N MET A 174 8.00 22.89 1.82
CA MET A 174 6.65 23.46 1.96
C MET A 174 6.45 24.26 3.25
N GLY A 175 7.49 24.42 4.07
CA GLY A 175 7.46 25.20 5.32
C GLY A 175 7.08 24.38 6.55
N TYR A 176 7.02 23.04 6.47
CA TYR A 176 6.74 22.20 7.63
C TYR A 176 8.02 21.95 8.45
N SER A 177 7.88 21.92 9.77
CA SER A 177 9.02 21.69 10.67
C SER A 177 9.64 20.30 10.45
N SER A 178 10.94 20.25 10.15
CA SER A 178 11.68 18.99 9.95
C SER A 178 11.61 18.03 11.15
N GLY A 179 11.55 18.56 12.38
CA GLY A 179 11.42 17.76 13.59
C GLY A 179 10.05 17.07 13.77
N ARG A 180 9.07 17.43 12.95
CA ARG A 180 7.73 16.80 12.94
C ARG A 180 7.52 15.85 11.76
N VAL A 181 8.55 15.61 10.95
CA VAL A 181 8.49 14.64 9.85
C VAL A 181 9.46 13.51 10.15
N HIS A 182 8.90 12.35 10.38
CA HIS A 182 9.60 11.14 10.79
C HIS A 182 9.76 10.20 9.60
N VAL A 183 10.99 9.88 9.24
CA VAL A 183 11.30 8.91 8.18
C VAL A 183 11.37 7.53 8.82
N MET A 184 10.36 6.70 8.60
CA MET A 184 10.21 5.41 9.29
C MET A 184 9.89 4.23 8.37
N GLY A 185 9.64 4.46 7.07
CA GLY A 185 9.20 3.41 6.16
C GLY A 185 7.70 3.15 6.23
N PHE A 186 7.27 2.03 5.68
CA PHE A 186 5.87 1.57 5.72
C PHE A 186 5.62 0.75 7.00
N PRO A 187 4.41 0.75 7.53
CA PRO A 187 4.04 -0.05 8.71
C PRO A 187 3.81 -1.52 8.33
N ILE A 188 4.87 -2.21 7.92
CA ILE A 188 4.83 -3.61 7.51
C ILE A 188 5.57 -4.43 8.57
N GLU A 189 4.99 -5.57 8.95
CA GLU A 189 5.61 -6.50 9.88
C GLU A 189 6.77 -7.22 9.19
N GLU A 190 7.88 -7.35 9.91
CA GLU A 190 9.05 -8.05 9.43
C GLU A 190 9.10 -9.45 9.97
N ASN A 191 9.01 -10.39 9.05
CA ASN A 191 9.47 -11.74 9.28
C ASN A 191 10.43 -12.08 8.12
N VAL A 192 11.71 -11.84 8.30
CA VAL A 192 12.72 -12.40 7.39
C VAL A 192 13.03 -13.81 7.91
N PRO A 193 12.48 -14.85 7.28
CA PRO A 193 12.73 -16.22 7.72
C PRO A 193 14.14 -16.65 7.37
N ASP A 194 14.61 -17.71 8.02
CA ASP A 194 15.85 -18.34 7.65
C ASP A 194 15.75 -19.10 6.32
N VAL A 195 16.90 -19.46 5.77
CA VAL A 195 16.99 -20.16 4.47
C VAL A 195 16.31 -21.53 4.51
N ASP A 196 16.38 -22.23 5.65
CA ASP A 196 15.77 -23.55 5.82
C ASP A 196 14.24 -23.46 5.78
N TYR A 197 13.66 -22.40 6.32
CA TYR A 197 12.24 -22.15 6.23
C TYR A 197 11.80 -21.95 4.77
N VAL A 198 12.50 -21.11 4.01
CA VAL A 198 12.19 -20.85 2.59
C VAL A 198 12.28 -22.14 1.76
N PHE A 199 13.29 -22.97 2.03
CA PHE A 199 13.43 -24.26 1.33
C PHE A 199 12.24 -25.19 1.61
N LYS A 200 11.87 -25.37 2.87
CA LYS A 200 10.70 -26.17 3.28
C LYS A 200 9.39 -25.62 2.71
N LEU A 201 9.27 -24.30 2.61
CA LEU A 201 8.12 -23.65 2.02
C LEU A 201 8.01 -23.97 0.52
N LYS A 202 9.12 -23.88 -0.24
CA LYS A 202 9.15 -24.28 -1.67
C LYS A 202 8.72 -25.74 -1.84
N GLU A 203 9.21 -26.62 -0.99
CA GLU A 203 8.83 -28.04 -0.96
C GLU A 203 7.34 -28.25 -0.66
N HIS A 204 6.81 -27.58 0.39
CA HIS A 204 5.40 -27.63 0.76
C HIS A 204 4.49 -27.12 -0.38
N LEU A 205 4.89 -26.10 -1.09
CA LEU A 205 4.21 -25.57 -2.25
C LEU A 205 4.32 -26.50 -3.49
N GLY A 206 5.15 -27.54 -3.41
CA GLY A 206 5.39 -28.44 -4.54
C GLY A 206 6.08 -27.74 -5.71
N LEU A 207 6.94 -26.77 -5.42
CA LEU A 207 7.75 -26.08 -6.41
C LEU A 207 9.04 -26.90 -6.65
N ASN A 208 9.45 -26.95 -7.91
CA ASN A 208 10.75 -27.55 -8.26
C ASN A 208 11.90 -26.55 -8.04
N LEU A 209 13.14 -26.93 -8.39
CA LEU A 209 14.33 -26.10 -8.22
C LEU A 209 14.45 -24.94 -9.22
N ASN A 210 13.51 -24.78 -10.12
CA ASN A 210 13.52 -23.67 -11.06
C ASN A 210 13.26 -22.33 -10.35
N PRO A 211 13.72 -21.22 -10.93
CA PRO A 211 13.38 -19.90 -10.41
C PRO A 211 11.88 -19.70 -10.27
N THR A 212 11.46 -19.07 -9.20
CA THR A 212 10.06 -18.84 -8.87
C THR A 212 9.72 -17.36 -9.04
N VAL A 213 8.74 -17.05 -9.86
CA VAL A 213 8.22 -15.71 -10.09
C VAL A 213 6.90 -15.54 -9.33
N TYR A 214 6.84 -14.53 -8.48
CA TYR A 214 5.57 -14.09 -7.88
C TYR A 214 4.93 -13.03 -8.77
N LEU A 215 3.76 -13.34 -9.31
CA LEU A 215 3.00 -12.46 -10.19
C LEU A 215 1.76 -11.95 -9.47
N SER A 216 1.60 -10.62 -9.34
CA SER A 216 0.47 -10.04 -8.61
C SER A 216 -0.32 -9.01 -9.43
N GLY A 217 -1.64 -9.15 -9.39
CA GLY A 217 -2.59 -8.17 -9.92
C GLY A 217 -2.97 -7.08 -8.90
N GLY A 218 -2.25 -6.99 -7.77
CA GLY A 218 -2.62 -6.16 -6.65
C GLY A 218 -3.86 -6.68 -5.90
N ALA A 219 -4.26 -6.01 -4.84
CA ALA A 219 -5.37 -6.43 -3.97
C ALA A 219 -6.72 -6.58 -4.69
N ILE A 220 -6.93 -5.87 -5.80
CA ILE A 220 -8.19 -5.92 -6.57
C ILE A 220 -8.13 -6.99 -7.68
N GLY A 221 -6.95 -7.31 -8.19
CA GLY A 221 -6.75 -8.20 -9.33
C GLY A 221 -7.03 -7.54 -10.68
N SER A 222 -6.02 -6.89 -11.24
CA SER A 222 -6.13 -6.25 -12.56
C SER A 222 -6.13 -7.27 -13.69
N LYS A 223 -7.01 -7.09 -14.68
CA LYS A 223 -7.02 -7.90 -15.92
C LYS A 223 -5.74 -7.74 -16.75
N GLU A 224 -4.99 -6.68 -16.56
CA GLU A 224 -3.71 -6.46 -17.24
C GLU A 224 -2.65 -7.50 -16.84
N LEU A 225 -2.93 -8.27 -15.78
CA LEU A 225 -2.10 -9.40 -15.40
C LEU A 225 -2.16 -10.56 -16.41
N MET A 226 -3.29 -10.73 -17.11
CA MET A 226 -3.50 -11.87 -18.01
C MET A 226 -2.47 -11.96 -19.14
N PRO A 227 -2.16 -10.89 -19.91
CA PRO A 227 -1.12 -10.94 -20.94
C PRO A 227 0.27 -11.29 -20.38
N VAL A 228 0.62 -10.79 -19.20
CA VAL A 228 1.90 -11.12 -18.55
C VAL A 228 1.92 -12.59 -18.14
N PHE A 229 0.81 -13.08 -17.59
CA PHE A 229 0.67 -14.48 -17.22
C PHE A 229 0.82 -15.42 -18.42
N GLU A 230 0.17 -15.12 -19.55
CA GLU A 230 0.28 -15.92 -20.78
C GLU A 230 1.71 -15.98 -21.30
N LEU A 231 2.43 -14.84 -21.31
CA LEU A 231 3.84 -14.79 -21.70
C LEU A 231 4.75 -15.59 -20.75
N LEU A 232 4.47 -15.58 -19.45
CA LEU A 232 5.21 -16.39 -18.49
C LEU A 232 4.91 -17.88 -18.67
N LEU A 233 3.68 -18.26 -18.99
CA LEU A 233 3.33 -19.63 -19.34
C LEU A 233 4.05 -20.13 -20.60
N ASP A 234 4.32 -19.24 -21.58
CA ASP A 234 5.07 -19.59 -22.80
C ASP A 234 6.54 -19.95 -22.50
N GLN A 235 7.06 -19.60 -21.32
CA GLN A 235 8.38 -20.04 -20.87
C GLN A 235 8.41 -21.54 -20.50
N GLY A 236 7.25 -22.18 -20.44
CA GLY A 236 7.13 -23.60 -20.11
C GLY A 236 7.56 -23.92 -18.68
N ASN A 237 8.21 -25.08 -18.50
CA ASN A 237 8.55 -25.60 -17.18
C ASN A 237 9.92 -25.12 -16.65
N ILE A 238 10.52 -24.07 -17.22
CA ILE A 238 11.81 -23.52 -16.75
C ILE A 238 11.69 -22.51 -15.60
N ILE A 239 10.47 -22.07 -15.29
CA ILE A 239 10.16 -21.22 -14.15
C ILE A 239 8.96 -21.78 -13.38
N ASN A 240 8.88 -21.49 -12.09
CA ASN A 240 7.67 -21.66 -11.31
C ASN A 240 6.90 -20.33 -11.25
N LEU A 241 5.57 -20.40 -11.26
CA LEU A 241 4.71 -19.24 -11.13
C LEU A 241 3.85 -19.34 -9.88
N ILE A 242 3.92 -18.34 -9.03
CA ILE A 242 2.96 -18.10 -7.96
C ILE A 242 2.15 -16.85 -8.35
N VAL A 243 0.86 -16.99 -8.51
CA VAL A 243 0.01 -15.92 -9.05
C VAL A 243 -1.05 -15.52 -8.05
N ASN A 244 -1.05 -14.23 -7.69
CA ASN A 244 -2.08 -13.63 -6.85
C ASN A 244 -3.08 -12.85 -7.73
N CYS A 245 -4.29 -13.38 -7.86
CA CYS A 245 -5.37 -12.80 -8.63
C CYS A 245 -6.15 -11.71 -7.85
N GLY A 246 -5.75 -11.38 -6.62
CA GLY A 246 -6.50 -10.47 -5.76
C GLY A 246 -7.94 -10.94 -5.55
N LYS A 247 -8.89 -10.02 -5.50
CA LYS A 247 -10.33 -10.30 -5.33
C LYS A 247 -11.06 -10.55 -6.66
N ASN A 248 -10.34 -10.88 -7.73
CA ASN A 248 -10.92 -11.02 -9.07
C ASN A 248 -11.15 -12.48 -9.44
N GLU A 249 -12.33 -13.03 -9.05
CA GLU A 249 -12.73 -14.39 -9.36
C GLU A 249 -12.74 -14.69 -10.87
N ASN A 250 -13.10 -13.70 -11.71
CA ASN A 250 -13.10 -13.89 -13.16
C ASN A 250 -11.69 -14.03 -13.70
N LEU A 251 -10.73 -13.26 -13.18
CA LEU A 251 -9.31 -13.38 -13.55
C LEU A 251 -8.77 -14.73 -13.11
N TYR A 252 -9.02 -15.14 -11.87
CA TYR A 252 -8.63 -16.45 -11.36
C TYR A 252 -9.15 -17.59 -12.24
N SER A 253 -10.46 -17.57 -12.54
CA SER A 253 -11.09 -18.60 -13.39
C SER A 253 -10.55 -18.61 -14.83
N ALA A 254 -10.17 -17.44 -15.37
CA ALA A 254 -9.56 -17.36 -16.69
C ALA A 254 -8.15 -17.96 -16.70
N MET A 255 -7.35 -17.61 -15.67
CA MET A 255 -5.98 -18.13 -15.53
C MET A 255 -5.96 -19.63 -15.26
N LEU A 256 -6.91 -20.13 -14.45
CA LEU A 256 -7.05 -21.56 -14.19
C LEU A 256 -7.32 -22.33 -15.49
N ARG A 257 -8.29 -21.90 -16.30
CA ARG A 257 -8.56 -22.51 -17.60
C ARG A 257 -7.35 -22.51 -18.53
N GLU A 258 -6.58 -21.42 -18.53
CA GLU A 258 -5.40 -21.32 -19.36
C GLU A 258 -4.28 -22.25 -18.87
N THR A 259 -4.09 -22.37 -17.56
CA THR A 259 -3.17 -23.33 -16.94
C THR A 259 -3.51 -24.77 -17.30
N GLU A 260 -4.81 -25.13 -17.21
CA GLU A 260 -5.31 -26.45 -17.57
C GLU A 260 -5.15 -26.72 -19.07
N ARG A 261 -5.49 -25.74 -19.92
CA ARG A 261 -5.34 -25.86 -21.39
C ARG A 261 -3.92 -26.16 -21.83
N ARG A 262 -2.92 -25.56 -21.13
CA ARG A 262 -1.49 -25.76 -21.39
C ARG A 262 -0.88 -26.92 -20.63
N ASN A 263 -1.65 -27.60 -19.77
CA ASN A 263 -1.17 -28.66 -18.88
C ASN A 263 0.07 -28.24 -18.05
N SER A 264 0.07 -26.98 -17.55
CA SER A 264 1.21 -26.41 -16.81
C SER A 264 1.18 -26.90 -15.37
N GLN A 265 2.22 -27.61 -14.92
CA GLN A 265 2.32 -28.20 -13.59
C GLN A 265 2.98 -27.28 -12.53
N ASN A 266 3.67 -26.25 -13.00
CA ASN A 266 4.51 -25.35 -12.20
C ASN A 266 3.82 -24.01 -11.85
N VAL A 267 2.47 -23.99 -11.85
CA VAL A 267 1.66 -22.81 -11.57
C VAL A 267 0.85 -23.00 -10.28
N LYS A 268 0.91 -22.04 -9.38
CA LYS A 268 0.07 -21.94 -8.19
C LYS A 268 -0.76 -20.66 -8.28
N LEU A 269 -2.08 -20.82 -8.34
CA LEU A 269 -3.02 -19.68 -8.43
C LEU A 269 -3.68 -19.45 -7.07
N TYR A 270 -3.72 -18.21 -6.65
CA TYR A 270 -4.38 -17.78 -5.43
C TYR A 270 -5.45 -16.72 -5.71
N LEU A 271 -6.61 -16.93 -5.12
CA LEU A 271 -7.69 -15.95 -5.07
C LEU A 271 -7.73 -15.39 -3.65
N ASN A 272 -7.67 -14.08 -3.53
CA ASN A 272 -7.84 -13.38 -2.25
C ASN A 272 -6.93 -13.90 -1.13
N VAL A 273 -5.71 -13.46 -1.16
CA VAL A 273 -4.61 -13.91 -0.34
C VAL A 273 -4.75 -13.33 1.09
N ASP A 274 -5.60 -13.89 1.92
CA ASP A 274 -5.81 -13.42 3.30
C ASP A 274 -5.10 -14.29 4.36
N GLU A 275 -4.78 -15.57 4.07
CA GLU A 275 -4.05 -16.43 5.03
C GLU A 275 -3.09 -17.38 4.29
N GLY A 276 -1.81 -17.31 4.60
CA GLY A 276 -0.76 -18.19 4.04
C GLY A 276 -0.11 -17.72 2.75
N ALA A 277 -0.56 -16.64 2.12
CA ALA A 277 0.08 -16.09 0.94
C ALA A 277 1.13 -15.03 1.27
N GLU A 278 1.14 -14.53 2.47
CA GLU A 278 2.30 -13.77 2.96
C GLU A 278 3.57 -14.60 2.80
N ASP A 279 3.49 -15.89 3.10
CA ASP A 279 4.60 -16.81 2.96
C ASP A 279 4.95 -17.11 1.49
N THR A 280 3.99 -17.07 0.56
CA THR A 280 4.27 -17.42 -0.84
C THR A 280 5.20 -16.43 -1.55
N LEU A 281 5.22 -15.16 -1.16
CA LEU A 281 6.21 -14.21 -1.66
C LEU A 281 7.64 -14.64 -1.26
N LEU A 282 7.82 -15.19 -0.05
CA LEU A 282 9.12 -15.67 0.44
C LEU A 282 9.69 -16.83 -0.39
N ALA A 283 8.81 -17.62 -1.01
CA ALA A 283 9.24 -18.70 -1.91
C ALA A 283 9.68 -18.21 -3.30
N SER A 284 9.70 -16.89 -3.53
CA SER A 284 9.91 -16.31 -4.86
C SER A 284 11.31 -15.72 -5.01
N ASP A 285 11.84 -15.82 -6.21
CA ASP A 285 13.14 -15.28 -6.58
C ASP A 285 13.02 -13.88 -7.23
N CYS A 286 11.81 -13.51 -7.69
CA CYS A 286 11.47 -12.14 -8.07
C CYS A 286 9.96 -11.89 -7.98
N LEU A 287 9.60 -10.63 -7.78
CA LEU A 287 8.24 -10.12 -7.83
C LEU A 287 7.99 -9.41 -9.17
N ILE A 288 6.86 -9.71 -9.81
CA ILE A 288 6.28 -8.90 -10.89
C ILE A 288 4.89 -8.47 -10.45
N THR A 289 4.62 -7.17 -10.43
CA THR A 289 3.31 -6.67 -9.99
C THR A 289 2.75 -5.58 -10.90
N ILE A 290 1.43 -5.59 -11.09
CA ILE A 290 0.71 -4.40 -11.50
C ILE A 290 0.74 -3.47 -10.29
N TYR A 291 1.35 -2.32 -10.41
CA TYR A 291 1.85 -1.48 -9.32
C TYR A 291 1.05 -1.61 -8.00
N ASP A 292 1.75 -2.10 -6.98
CA ASP A 292 1.27 -2.22 -5.61
C ASP A 292 2.41 -1.80 -4.67
N GLY A 293 2.29 -0.61 -4.06
CA GLY A 293 3.36 -0.01 -3.27
C GLY A 293 3.71 -0.80 -2.02
N SER A 294 2.71 -1.34 -1.33
CA SER A 294 2.91 -2.12 -0.09
C SER A 294 3.58 -3.46 -0.39
N LEU A 295 3.16 -4.14 -1.46
CA LEU A 295 3.77 -5.40 -1.89
C LEU A 295 5.21 -5.18 -2.36
N ILE A 296 5.49 -4.09 -3.10
CA ILE A 296 6.85 -3.72 -3.52
C ILE A 296 7.72 -3.45 -2.28
N TYR A 297 7.23 -2.69 -1.31
CA TYR A 297 7.98 -2.40 -0.10
C TYR A 297 8.27 -3.67 0.71
N ARG A 298 7.32 -4.60 0.75
CA ARG A 298 7.50 -5.90 1.39
C ARG A 298 8.58 -6.74 0.69
N ALA A 299 8.56 -6.78 -0.66
CA ALA A 299 9.62 -7.44 -1.41
C ALA A 299 11.00 -6.84 -1.10
N PHE A 300 11.09 -5.52 -0.92
CA PHE A 300 12.32 -4.86 -0.51
C PHE A 300 12.83 -5.35 0.85
N LEU A 301 11.95 -5.43 1.85
CA LEU A 301 12.31 -5.93 3.19
C LEU A 301 12.81 -7.38 3.15
N LEU A 302 12.28 -8.18 2.24
CA LEU A 302 12.64 -9.58 2.06
C LEU A 302 13.87 -9.77 1.15
N GLY A 303 14.43 -8.69 0.60
CA GLY A 303 15.53 -8.78 -0.36
C GLY A 303 15.13 -9.41 -1.70
N ILE A 304 13.84 -9.42 -2.03
CA ILE A 304 13.31 -9.94 -3.29
C ILE A 304 13.28 -8.82 -4.32
N PRO A 305 13.98 -8.96 -5.46
CA PRO A 305 13.96 -7.94 -6.51
C PRO A 305 12.56 -7.80 -7.09
N ALA A 306 12.11 -6.55 -7.27
CA ALA A 306 10.77 -6.25 -7.74
C ALA A 306 10.75 -5.62 -9.12
N GLY A 307 9.81 -6.06 -9.94
CA GLY A 307 9.40 -5.41 -11.17
C GLY A 307 7.97 -4.91 -11.08
N ALA A 308 7.71 -3.75 -11.67
CA ALA A 308 6.38 -3.18 -11.68
C ALA A 308 5.99 -2.68 -13.06
N SER A 309 4.73 -2.81 -13.40
CA SER A 309 4.14 -2.30 -14.64
C SER A 309 2.80 -1.63 -14.38
N ALA A 310 2.34 -0.87 -15.37
CA ALA A 310 0.96 -0.45 -15.49
C ALA A 310 0.33 0.25 -14.27
N PRO A 311 0.94 1.34 -13.74
CA PRO A 311 0.34 2.07 -12.64
C PRO A 311 -1.00 2.70 -13.04
N ASP A 312 -1.99 2.56 -12.18
CA ASP A 312 -3.37 3.01 -12.43
C ASP A 312 -3.60 4.51 -12.24
N THR A 313 -2.81 5.17 -11.40
CA THR A 313 -3.00 6.59 -11.05
C THR A 313 -1.78 7.44 -11.33
N GLY A 314 -2.00 8.78 -11.38
CA GLY A 314 -0.89 9.72 -11.45
C GLY A 314 0.04 9.67 -10.24
N ALA A 315 -0.48 9.33 -9.05
CA ALA A 315 0.32 9.15 -7.84
C ALA A 315 1.20 7.89 -7.95
N GLU A 316 0.61 6.77 -8.36
CA GLU A 316 1.33 5.50 -8.59
C GLU A 316 2.41 5.65 -9.69
N LYS A 317 2.13 6.43 -10.75
CA LYS A 317 3.13 6.77 -11.78
C LYS A 317 4.30 7.56 -11.20
N SER A 318 4.02 8.49 -10.30
CA SER A 318 5.07 9.28 -9.64
C SER A 318 5.92 8.40 -8.73
N ASP A 319 5.29 7.49 -7.99
CA ASP A 319 5.98 6.54 -7.14
C ASP A 319 6.85 5.59 -7.97
N LEU A 320 6.29 5.00 -9.03
CA LEU A 320 7.04 4.11 -9.91
C LEU A 320 8.23 4.82 -10.56
N LYS A 321 8.03 6.04 -11.07
CA LYS A 321 9.12 6.85 -11.63
C LYS A 321 10.23 7.08 -10.60
N TYR A 322 9.88 7.41 -9.36
CA TYR A 322 10.84 7.57 -8.26
C TYR A 322 11.62 6.26 -8.01
N LEU A 323 10.92 5.13 -7.92
CA LEU A 323 11.55 3.84 -7.68
C LEU A 323 12.54 3.44 -8.80
N MET A 324 12.18 3.73 -10.06
CA MET A 324 13.06 3.52 -11.21
C MET A 324 14.30 4.44 -11.18
N GLU A 325 14.11 5.74 -10.92
CA GLU A 325 15.21 6.72 -10.84
C GLU A 325 16.19 6.37 -9.71
N LYS A 326 15.69 5.73 -8.65
CA LYS A 326 16.53 5.25 -7.53
C LYS A 326 17.08 3.84 -7.74
N GLN A 327 16.80 3.20 -8.88
CA GLN A 327 17.21 1.82 -9.19
C GLN A 327 16.76 0.81 -8.12
N LEU A 328 15.50 0.92 -7.67
CA LEU A 328 14.90 0.04 -6.68
C LEU A 328 14.00 -1.02 -7.31
N VAL A 329 13.46 -0.74 -8.48
CA VAL A 329 12.65 -1.67 -9.27
C VAL A 329 13.10 -1.65 -10.72
N TYR A 330 12.88 -2.75 -11.43
CA TYR A 330 12.86 -2.71 -12.89
C TYR A 330 11.44 -2.41 -13.37
N PHE A 331 11.34 -1.74 -14.51
CA PHE A 331 10.05 -1.39 -15.10
C PHE A 331 9.99 -1.89 -16.52
N ALA A 332 8.81 -2.34 -16.89
CA ALA A 332 8.50 -2.69 -18.26
C ALA A 332 7.25 -1.94 -18.70
N ASP A 333 7.38 -1.14 -19.72
CA ASP A 333 6.28 -0.38 -20.34
C ASP A 333 5.46 -1.24 -21.30
N ASP A 334 6.01 -2.36 -21.76
CA ASP A 334 5.30 -3.41 -22.48
C ASP A 334 5.56 -4.80 -21.87
N TYR A 335 4.74 -5.76 -22.25
CA TYR A 335 4.76 -7.11 -21.69
C TYR A 335 6.02 -7.92 -22.08
N ASN A 336 6.63 -7.66 -23.24
CA ASN A 336 7.85 -8.34 -23.64
C ASN A 336 9.03 -7.89 -22.79
N HIS A 337 9.11 -6.59 -22.47
CA HIS A 337 10.11 -6.07 -21.57
C HIS A 337 9.97 -6.61 -20.15
N VAL A 338 8.76 -6.99 -19.71
CA VAL A 338 8.57 -7.69 -18.43
C VAL A 338 9.36 -8.99 -18.40
N ILE A 339 9.28 -9.79 -19.49
CA ILE A 339 9.95 -11.09 -19.58
C ILE A 339 11.48 -10.90 -19.64
N ILE A 340 11.95 -9.99 -20.48
CA ILE A 340 13.38 -9.69 -20.57
C ILE A 340 13.93 -9.24 -19.22
N GLY A 341 13.26 -8.28 -18.57
CA GLY A 341 13.66 -7.78 -17.26
C GLY A 341 13.65 -8.86 -16.17
N MET A 342 12.69 -9.79 -16.21
CA MET A 342 12.66 -10.93 -15.31
C MET A 342 13.91 -11.81 -15.48
N TYR A 343 14.27 -12.15 -16.71
CA TYR A 343 15.48 -12.95 -16.96
C TYR A 343 16.75 -12.22 -16.54
N ASP A 344 16.85 -10.92 -16.82
CA ASP A 344 17.97 -10.10 -16.36
C ASP A 344 18.06 -10.08 -14.83
N VAL A 345 16.93 -9.98 -14.14
CA VAL A 345 16.87 -10.01 -12.66
C VAL A 345 17.30 -11.36 -12.11
N ILE A 346 16.85 -12.46 -12.72
CA ILE A 346 17.11 -13.82 -12.22
C ILE A 346 18.52 -14.31 -12.60
N GLN A 347 18.98 -14.06 -13.83
CA GLN A 347 20.19 -14.68 -14.39
C GLN A 347 21.41 -13.77 -14.37
N THR A 348 21.23 -12.45 -14.29
CA THR A 348 22.34 -11.51 -14.23
C THR A 348 22.50 -10.96 -12.80
N GLY A 349 23.51 -10.15 -12.57
CA GLY A 349 23.68 -9.45 -11.29
C GLY A 349 22.66 -8.33 -11.01
N LEU A 350 21.71 -8.08 -11.91
CA LEU A 350 20.72 -6.99 -11.77
C LEU A 350 19.83 -7.22 -10.55
N GLY A 351 19.28 -8.42 -10.37
CA GLY A 351 18.41 -8.72 -9.23
C GLY A 351 19.11 -8.49 -7.89
N LYS A 352 20.34 -8.98 -7.75
CA LYS A 352 21.16 -8.74 -6.56
C LYS A 352 21.36 -7.24 -6.31
N LYS A 353 21.70 -6.48 -7.36
CA LYS A 353 21.91 -5.03 -7.25
C LYS A 353 20.63 -4.30 -6.82
N LEU A 354 19.47 -4.66 -7.37
CA LEU A 354 18.17 -4.08 -6.98
C LEU A 354 17.85 -4.39 -5.53
N SER A 355 18.01 -5.65 -5.11
CA SER A 355 17.75 -6.10 -3.74
C SER A 355 18.65 -5.38 -2.73
N GLU A 356 19.95 -5.30 -2.99
CA GLU A 356 20.89 -4.59 -2.12
C GLU A 356 20.55 -3.09 -2.02
N SER A 357 20.20 -2.45 -3.14
CA SER A 357 19.79 -1.04 -3.16
C SER A 357 18.51 -0.80 -2.38
N ALA A 358 17.57 -1.73 -2.45
CA ALA A 358 16.30 -1.67 -1.72
C ALA A 358 16.51 -1.87 -0.22
N LEU A 359 17.25 -2.91 0.18
CA LEU A 359 17.56 -3.21 1.59
C LEU A 359 18.29 -2.06 2.30
N MET A 360 19.19 -1.34 1.62
CA MET A 360 19.87 -0.18 2.18
C MET A 360 18.90 0.99 2.51
N ARG A 361 17.71 1.01 1.93
CA ARG A 361 16.75 2.10 2.07
C ARG A 361 15.54 1.74 2.92
N THR A 362 15.26 0.45 3.06
CA THR A 362 14.17 -0.04 3.91
C THR A 362 14.61 -0.14 5.37
N ARG A 363 13.65 -0.01 6.27
CA ARG A 363 13.89 -0.16 7.70
C ARG A 363 13.16 -1.38 8.20
N ALA A 364 13.95 -2.30 8.68
CA ALA A 364 13.50 -3.53 9.29
C ALA A 364 12.63 -3.31 10.56
N THR A 365 12.81 -2.22 11.29
CA THR A 365 12.08 -1.91 12.54
C THR A 365 10.90 -0.96 12.35
N SER A 366 10.47 -0.72 11.10
CA SER A 366 9.52 0.35 10.77
C SER A 366 8.20 0.26 11.56
N LEU A 367 7.58 -0.89 11.67
CA LEU A 367 6.32 -1.07 12.38
C LEU A 367 6.45 -0.76 13.87
N LYS A 368 7.47 -1.31 14.54
CA LYS A 368 7.74 -1.07 15.98
C LYS A 368 8.07 0.38 16.26
N ASP A 369 8.90 0.99 15.42
CA ASP A 369 9.29 2.39 15.55
C ASP A 369 8.09 3.32 15.36
N ILE A 370 7.22 3.03 14.38
CA ILE A 370 5.97 3.77 14.14
C ILE A 370 5.06 3.66 15.37
N CYS A 371 4.82 2.47 15.89
CA CYS A 371 3.95 2.28 17.06
C CYS A 371 4.52 2.95 18.31
N THR A 372 5.83 2.86 18.52
CA THR A 372 6.53 3.54 19.62
C THR A 372 6.40 5.07 19.52
N LEU A 373 6.56 5.62 18.30
CA LEU A 373 6.37 7.04 18.06
C LEU A 373 4.92 7.46 18.35
N LEU A 374 3.93 6.73 17.84
CA LEU A 374 2.52 7.02 18.06
C LEU A 374 2.17 6.99 19.55
N ALA A 375 2.68 6.01 20.28
CA ALA A 375 2.53 5.92 21.73
C ALA A 375 3.16 7.13 22.46
N SER A 376 4.27 7.68 21.95
CA SER A 376 4.92 8.87 22.53
C SER A 376 4.10 10.15 22.35
N TYR A 377 3.30 10.23 21.31
CA TYR A 377 2.38 11.37 21.11
C TYR A 377 1.20 11.37 22.08
N GLY A 378 0.72 10.19 22.49
CA GLY A 378 -0.38 10.06 23.45
C GLY A 378 0.00 10.42 24.90
N ARG A 379 1.29 10.39 25.23
CA ARG A 379 1.78 10.68 26.61
C ARG A 379 2.08 12.14 26.89
N LYS A 380 1.88 13.04 25.94
CA LYS A 380 2.09 14.49 26.07
C LYS A 380 0.77 15.22 26.31
#